data_23dc5e1eccf824f142c0574a5c146b40
#
_entry.id   23dc5e1eccf824f142c0574a5c146b40
#
_cell.length_a   1.000
_cell.length_b   1.000
_cell.length_c   1.000
_cell.angle_alpha   90.00
_cell.angle_beta   90.00
_cell.angle_gamma   90.00
#
_symmetry.space_group_name_H-M   'P 1'
#
loop_
_entity.id
_entity.type
_entity.pdbx_description
1 polymer ?
#
loop_
_entity_poly.entity_id
_entity_poly.type
_entity_poly.pdbx_seq_one_letter_code
_entity_poly.pdbx_strand_id
1 'polypeptide(L)'
;MRRSLVLTAVAALLCAGCSTDDAGSGDKSAAASPSSSASSSDARSAVRGAVAALREDSAVFRQEIELEGEGQVYGLTVTGGFDFAADRGHLAVDFPEGAIDHTDQVFADGKIYISGGQEIGEGNWGVVPRDKAQAHYLLRAPLNDPEHVLQQIAAMRKVSRQGEENVKGVRTVRYRGILDHRTVTLRMTPDVRTKTDQAREALGGDLPVFADAWVDGRGRLVQARMSLNMSGARVTLTMALSDIGEPVRVTVPRAADSIPVTKVGGILNG
;
A
#
# COMPACT_ATOMS: atom_id res chain seq x y z
N MET A 1 -40.10 11.99 45.00
CA MET A 1 -39.63 11.02 46.02
C MET A 1 -38.13 10.93 45.81
N ARG A 2 -37.39 11.62 46.48
CA ARG A 2 -36.56 11.59 47.70
C ARG A 2 -35.84 10.25 47.94
N ARG A 3 -34.52 10.37 48.09
CA ARG A 3 -33.53 9.55 48.85
C ARG A 3 -32.52 8.84 47.92
N SER A 4 -31.25 8.74 48.17
CA SER A 4 -30.28 9.40 49.13
C SER A 4 -28.86 9.02 48.72
N LEU A 5 -27.95 9.91 48.93
CA LEU A 5 -26.50 9.75 48.91
C LEU A 5 -26.02 8.61 49.82
N VAL A 6 -24.96 7.88 49.38
CA VAL A 6 -23.94 7.35 50.32
C VAL A 6 -22.56 7.58 49.70
N LEU A 7 -21.81 8.48 50.35
CA LEU A 7 -20.36 8.63 50.27
C LEU A 7 -19.72 7.55 51.13
N THR A 8 -18.66 6.92 50.66
CA THR A 8 -17.69 6.28 51.52
C THR A 8 -16.27 6.53 50.97
N ALA A 9 -15.51 7.30 51.75
CA ALA A 9 -14.08 7.54 51.64
C ALA A 9 -13.35 6.55 52.54
N VAL A 10 -12.22 5.99 52.08
CA VAL A 10 -11.15 5.39 52.92
C VAL A 10 -9.87 5.44 52.10
N ALA A 11 -8.94 6.24 52.41
CA ALA A 11 -7.80 6.24 53.31
C ALA A 11 -6.49 5.79 52.64
N ALA A 12 -5.58 6.71 52.66
CA ALA A 12 -4.17 6.61 52.23
C ALA A 12 -3.37 5.68 53.17
N LEU A 13 -2.41 4.98 52.60
CA LEU A 13 -1.28 4.40 53.35
C LEU A 13 0.03 4.83 52.71
N LEU A 14 0.69 5.79 53.36
CA LEU A 14 2.07 6.15 53.18
C LEU A 14 2.95 5.15 53.97
N CYS A 15 3.90 4.50 53.29
CA CYS A 15 5.03 3.88 53.95
C CYS A 15 6.32 4.52 53.47
N ALA A 16 6.84 5.42 54.27
CA ALA A 16 8.22 5.89 54.21
C ALA A 16 9.10 4.84 54.89
N GLY A 17 10.16 4.44 54.25
CA GLY A 17 11.24 3.62 54.79
C GLY A 17 12.57 4.22 54.35
N CYS A 18 13.17 5.02 55.24
CA CYS A 18 14.60 5.36 55.22
C CYS A 18 15.39 4.27 55.94
N SER A 19 16.49 3.83 55.36
CA SER A 19 17.68 3.36 56.13
C SER A 19 18.93 3.45 55.24
N THR A 20 19.77 4.37 55.58
CA THR A 20 21.21 4.44 55.92
C THR A 20 22.19 3.58 55.14
N ASP A 21 23.13 4.32 54.56
CA ASP A 21 24.56 4.12 54.27
C ASP A 21 25.15 2.71 54.37
N ASP A 22 25.74 2.25 53.27
CA ASP A 22 27.12 1.77 53.29
C ASP A 22 27.79 1.91 51.92
N ALA A 23 29.07 2.29 51.94
CA ALA A 23 29.90 2.56 50.81
C ALA A 23 30.34 1.27 50.09
N GLY A 24 30.04 1.15 48.79
CA GLY A 24 30.54 0.07 47.94
C GLY A 24 30.64 0.57 46.50
N SER A 25 31.88 0.89 46.10
CA SER A 25 32.25 1.19 44.72
C SER A 25 31.89 -0.01 43.82
N GLY A 26 30.89 0.16 42.95
CA GLY A 26 30.46 -0.82 41.98
C GLY A 26 29.98 -0.10 40.71
N ASP A 27 30.85 -0.13 39.72
CA ASP A 27 30.63 0.34 38.37
C ASP A 27 29.38 -0.32 37.78
N LYS A 28 28.24 0.36 37.84
CA LYS A 28 27.03 -0.05 37.14
C LYS A 28 27.02 0.62 35.77
N SER A 29 27.57 -0.09 34.79
CA SER A 29 27.23 0.13 33.39
C SER A 29 25.71 0.31 33.26
N ALA A 30 25.27 1.52 33.04
CA ALA A 30 23.93 1.84 32.62
C ALA A 30 23.72 1.15 31.23
N ALA A 31 22.97 0.07 31.22
CA ALA A 31 22.51 -0.51 29.99
C ALA A 31 21.70 0.56 29.25
N ALA A 32 22.30 1.16 28.23
CA ALA A 32 21.63 2.07 27.33
C ALA A 32 20.48 1.30 26.68
N SER A 33 19.26 1.70 26.95
CA SER A 33 18.08 1.20 26.22
C SER A 33 18.34 1.41 24.73
N PRO A 34 18.13 0.42 23.86
CA PRO A 34 18.37 0.56 22.43
C PRO A 34 17.49 1.71 21.92
N SER A 35 18.14 2.70 21.34
CA SER A 35 17.52 3.92 20.83
C SER A 35 16.41 3.55 19.84
N SER A 36 15.21 4.10 20.03
CA SER A 36 14.06 3.92 19.14
C SER A 36 14.35 4.28 17.68
N SER A 37 15.37 5.08 17.41
CA SER A 37 15.87 5.44 16.09
C SER A 37 16.58 4.28 15.36
N ALA A 38 17.34 3.44 16.06
CA ALA A 38 17.99 2.27 15.44
C ALA A 38 16.95 1.24 14.99
N SER A 39 15.92 0.98 15.79
CA SER A 39 14.85 0.04 15.44
C SER A 39 13.98 0.51 14.26
N SER A 40 13.83 1.83 14.04
CA SER A 40 13.06 2.37 12.89
C SER A 40 13.87 2.32 11.59
N SER A 41 15.20 2.44 11.63
CA SER A 41 16.08 2.26 10.47
C SER A 41 16.05 0.82 9.99
N ASP A 42 16.11 -0.15 10.91
CA ASP A 42 16.08 -1.58 10.60
C ASP A 42 14.73 -2.00 10.02
N ALA A 43 13.62 -1.51 10.60
CA ALA A 43 12.28 -1.75 10.08
C ALA A 43 12.11 -1.22 8.64
N ARG A 44 12.62 -0.01 8.37
CA ARG A 44 12.60 0.57 7.03
C ARG A 44 13.47 -0.21 6.06
N SER A 45 14.65 -0.65 6.49
CA SER A 45 15.56 -1.45 5.68
C SER A 45 14.95 -2.80 5.32
N ALA A 46 14.24 -3.46 6.26
CA ALA A 46 13.54 -4.71 6.00
C ALA A 46 12.47 -4.56 4.89
N VAL A 47 11.63 -3.50 4.95
CA VAL A 47 10.62 -3.24 3.92
C VAL A 47 11.26 -2.96 2.56
N ARG A 48 12.30 -2.12 2.52
CA ARG A 48 13.00 -1.80 1.27
C ARG A 48 13.71 -3.02 0.68
N GLY A 49 14.32 -3.85 1.52
CA GLY A 49 14.96 -5.09 1.11
C GLY A 49 13.95 -6.06 0.51
N ALA A 50 12.77 -6.21 1.13
CA ALA A 50 11.71 -7.08 0.62
C ALA A 50 11.17 -6.61 -0.74
N VAL A 51 10.99 -5.29 -0.94
CA VAL A 51 10.60 -4.74 -2.24
C VAL A 51 11.71 -4.91 -3.27
N ALA A 52 12.97 -4.68 -2.89
CA ALA A 52 14.11 -4.85 -3.80
C ALA A 52 14.24 -6.32 -4.26
N ALA A 53 14.09 -7.28 -3.34
CA ALA A 53 14.12 -8.71 -3.66
C ALA A 53 12.99 -9.09 -4.64
N LEU A 54 11.78 -8.56 -4.44
CA LEU A 54 10.67 -8.82 -5.37
C LEU A 54 10.90 -8.27 -6.77
N ARG A 55 11.63 -7.16 -6.90
CA ARG A 55 11.98 -6.56 -8.20
C ARG A 55 12.95 -7.38 -9.04
N GLU A 56 13.67 -8.30 -8.42
CA GLU A 56 14.55 -9.25 -9.12
C GLU A 56 13.83 -10.57 -9.46
N ASP A 57 12.50 -10.61 -9.23
CA ASP A 57 11.73 -11.84 -9.28
C ASP A 57 10.38 -11.63 -9.97
N SER A 58 9.56 -12.66 -10.00
CA SER A 58 8.18 -12.66 -10.46
C SER A 58 7.22 -13.00 -9.33
N ALA A 59 5.95 -12.64 -9.48
CA ALA A 59 4.90 -13.08 -8.56
C ALA A 59 3.52 -13.10 -9.25
N VAL A 60 2.64 -13.93 -8.73
CA VAL A 60 1.20 -13.79 -8.89
C VAL A 60 0.70 -12.84 -7.80
N PHE A 61 -0.21 -11.94 -8.16
CA PHE A 61 -0.80 -11.05 -7.17
C PHE A 61 -2.31 -10.91 -7.33
N ARG A 62 -2.94 -10.56 -6.21
CA ARG A 62 -4.32 -10.11 -6.13
C ARG A 62 -4.35 -8.77 -5.42
N GLN A 63 -4.88 -7.77 -6.09
CA GLN A 63 -5.07 -6.44 -5.52
C GLN A 63 -6.55 -6.16 -5.39
N GLU A 64 -6.95 -5.67 -4.24
CA GLU A 64 -8.30 -5.23 -3.92
C GLU A 64 -8.24 -3.74 -3.60
N ILE A 65 -9.08 -2.96 -4.26
CA ILE A 65 -9.22 -1.53 -4.03
C ILE A 65 -10.66 -1.29 -3.60
N GLU A 66 -10.82 -0.70 -2.42
CA GLU A 66 -12.12 -0.42 -1.82
C GLU A 66 -12.23 1.07 -1.51
N LEU A 67 -13.33 1.67 -1.90
CA LEU A 67 -13.76 3.01 -1.52
C LEU A 67 -15.05 2.89 -0.72
N GLU A 68 -14.99 3.23 0.55
CA GLU A 68 -16.15 3.29 1.44
C GLU A 68 -16.50 4.76 1.71
N GLY A 69 -17.74 5.15 1.50
CA GLY A 69 -18.23 6.50 1.76
C GLY A 69 -19.75 6.57 1.65
N GLU A 70 -20.37 7.45 2.42
CA GLU A 70 -21.84 7.67 2.42
C GLU A 70 -22.67 6.39 2.59
N GLY A 71 -22.12 5.39 3.32
CA GLY A 71 -22.76 4.09 3.55
C GLY A 71 -22.70 3.12 2.36
N GLN A 72 -21.94 3.42 1.34
CA GLN A 72 -21.71 2.55 0.18
C GLN A 72 -20.25 2.12 0.13
N VAL A 73 -20.02 0.94 -0.43
CA VAL A 73 -18.68 0.39 -0.69
C VAL A 73 -18.58 0.09 -2.17
N TYR A 74 -17.62 0.72 -2.81
CA TYR A 74 -17.26 0.45 -4.21
C TYR A 74 -15.93 -0.27 -4.22
N GLY A 75 -15.81 -1.27 -5.05
CA GLY A 75 -14.58 -2.06 -5.12
C GLY A 75 -14.21 -2.46 -6.53
N LEU A 76 -12.94 -2.74 -6.73
CA LEU A 76 -12.46 -3.46 -7.90
C LEU A 76 -11.38 -4.46 -7.48
N THR A 77 -11.27 -5.53 -8.25
CA THR A 77 -10.25 -6.54 -8.07
C THR A 77 -9.33 -6.56 -9.27
N VAL A 78 -8.02 -6.59 -9.02
CA VAL A 78 -6.99 -6.82 -10.03
C VAL A 78 -6.27 -8.12 -9.69
N THR A 79 -6.24 -9.05 -10.63
CA THR A 79 -5.50 -10.31 -10.48
C THR A 79 -4.54 -10.47 -11.65
N GLY A 80 -3.41 -11.14 -11.43
CA GLY A 80 -2.50 -11.41 -12.51
C GLY A 80 -1.14 -11.89 -12.08
N GLY A 81 -0.25 -12.01 -13.05
CA GLY A 81 1.15 -12.33 -12.85
C GLY A 81 2.04 -11.23 -13.40
N PHE A 82 3.10 -10.91 -12.69
CA PHE A 82 4.07 -9.92 -13.11
C PHE A 82 5.50 -10.41 -12.86
N ASP A 83 6.31 -10.38 -13.89
CA ASP A 83 7.75 -10.58 -13.86
C ASP A 83 8.39 -9.19 -13.71
N PHE A 84 8.73 -8.84 -12.47
CA PHE A 84 9.28 -7.51 -12.14
C PHE A 84 10.69 -7.34 -12.69
N ALA A 85 11.47 -8.42 -12.76
CA ALA A 85 12.83 -8.39 -13.33
C ALA A 85 12.81 -8.13 -14.85
N ALA A 86 11.85 -8.73 -15.55
CA ALA A 86 11.69 -8.54 -16.99
C ALA A 86 10.74 -7.39 -17.35
N ASP A 87 10.17 -6.70 -16.35
CA ASP A 87 9.23 -5.57 -16.47
C ASP A 87 8.04 -5.86 -17.38
N ARG A 88 7.43 -7.04 -17.22
CA ARG A 88 6.29 -7.50 -18.01
C ARG A 88 5.29 -8.32 -17.19
N GLY A 89 4.02 -8.27 -17.60
CA GLY A 89 2.98 -9.01 -16.88
C GLY A 89 1.65 -8.99 -17.61
N HIS A 90 0.68 -9.69 -17.06
CA HIS A 90 -0.72 -9.60 -17.48
C HIS A 90 -1.60 -9.45 -16.25
N LEU A 91 -2.65 -8.66 -16.39
CA LEU A 91 -3.64 -8.38 -15.35
C LEU A 91 -5.04 -8.57 -15.91
N ALA A 92 -5.92 -9.09 -15.06
CA ALA A 92 -7.36 -9.06 -15.22
C ALA A 92 -7.92 -8.08 -14.18
N VAL A 93 -8.76 -7.16 -14.61
CA VAL A 93 -9.40 -6.15 -13.76
C VAL A 93 -10.90 -6.34 -13.80
N ASP A 94 -11.49 -6.64 -12.66
CA ASP A 94 -12.92 -6.88 -12.50
C ASP A 94 -13.58 -5.72 -11.75
N PHE A 95 -14.68 -5.21 -12.32
CA PHE A 95 -15.47 -4.10 -11.81
C PHE A 95 -16.90 -4.59 -11.51
N PRO A 96 -17.18 -5.08 -10.28
CA PRO A 96 -18.45 -5.76 -9.98
C PRO A 96 -19.72 -4.91 -10.16
N GLU A 97 -19.58 -3.56 -10.21
CA GLU A 97 -20.71 -2.62 -10.31
C GLU A 97 -20.49 -1.57 -11.41
N GLY A 98 -19.57 -1.83 -12.34
CA GLY A 98 -19.19 -0.89 -13.41
C GLY A 98 -20.02 -1.06 -14.68
N ALA A 99 -20.00 -0.05 -15.54
CA ALA A 99 -20.49 -0.15 -16.93
C ALA A 99 -19.62 -1.07 -17.81
N ILE A 100 -18.44 -1.45 -17.31
CA ILE A 100 -17.50 -2.42 -17.87
C ILE A 100 -17.26 -3.43 -16.76
N ASP A 101 -17.59 -4.69 -17.02
CA ASP A 101 -17.47 -5.75 -16.01
C ASP A 101 -16.03 -6.24 -15.87
N HIS A 102 -15.27 -6.25 -16.98
CA HIS A 102 -13.95 -6.84 -17.06
C HIS A 102 -13.06 -6.15 -18.09
N THR A 103 -11.74 -6.09 -17.82
CA THR A 103 -10.72 -5.67 -18.78
C THR A 103 -9.42 -6.44 -18.55
N ASP A 104 -8.75 -6.80 -19.62
CA ASP A 104 -7.40 -7.37 -19.58
C ASP A 104 -6.36 -6.28 -19.84
N GLN A 105 -5.23 -6.39 -19.18
CA GLN A 105 -4.08 -5.51 -19.35
C GLN A 105 -2.82 -6.35 -19.54
N VAL A 106 -1.99 -5.99 -20.52
CA VAL A 106 -0.68 -6.62 -20.75
C VAL A 106 0.39 -5.56 -20.71
N PHE A 107 1.41 -5.80 -19.91
CA PHE A 107 2.59 -4.95 -19.77
C PHE A 107 3.75 -5.60 -20.50
N ALA A 108 4.28 -4.93 -21.51
CA ALA A 108 5.44 -5.39 -22.26
C ALA A 108 6.10 -4.24 -23.04
N ASP A 109 7.41 -4.28 -23.17
CA ASP A 109 8.20 -3.36 -24.01
C ASP A 109 7.94 -1.87 -23.70
N GLY A 110 7.77 -1.54 -22.43
CA GLY A 110 7.47 -0.17 -21.97
C GLY A 110 6.07 0.33 -22.35
N LYS A 111 5.16 -0.57 -22.70
CA LYS A 111 3.76 -0.28 -23.10
C LYS A 111 2.78 -1.02 -22.19
N ILE A 112 1.56 -0.48 -22.13
CA ILE A 112 0.41 -1.13 -21.53
C ILE A 112 -0.62 -1.32 -22.63
N TYR A 113 -1.01 -2.55 -22.87
CA TYR A 113 -2.08 -2.95 -23.77
C TYR A 113 -3.33 -3.19 -22.93
N ILE A 114 -4.49 -2.68 -23.37
CA ILE A 114 -5.75 -2.73 -22.62
C ILE A 114 -6.84 -3.21 -23.56
N SER A 115 -7.60 -4.20 -23.12
CA SER A 115 -8.80 -4.69 -23.84
C SER A 115 -10.08 -4.31 -23.07
N GLY A 116 -11.24 -4.53 -23.69
CA GLY A 116 -12.55 -4.42 -23.02
C GLY A 116 -13.07 -2.99 -22.81
N GLY A 117 -12.36 -1.95 -23.23
CA GLY A 117 -12.83 -0.57 -23.17
C GLY A 117 -13.82 -0.24 -24.30
N GLN A 118 -14.89 0.53 -24.02
CA GLN A 118 -15.88 0.94 -25.04
C GLN A 118 -15.26 1.68 -26.24
N GLU A 119 -14.17 2.40 -26.02
CA GLU A 119 -13.47 3.17 -27.07
C GLU A 119 -12.51 2.32 -27.91
N ILE A 120 -12.21 1.09 -27.49
CA ILE A 120 -11.19 0.24 -28.10
C ILE A 120 -11.81 -0.69 -29.15
N GLY A 121 -13.08 -1.03 -28.99
CA GLY A 121 -13.79 -2.00 -29.83
C GLY A 121 -13.45 -3.46 -29.50
N GLU A 122 -14.37 -4.35 -29.80
CA GLU A 122 -14.25 -5.77 -29.54
C GLU A 122 -13.07 -6.40 -30.30
N GLY A 123 -12.28 -7.22 -29.63
CA GLY A 123 -11.12 -7.91 -30.22
C GLY A 123 -9.87 -7.05 -30.43
N ASN A 124 -9.93 -5.77 -30.16
CA ASN A 124 -8.78 -4.86 -30.25
C ASN A 124 -8.15 -4.55 -28.88
N TRP A 125 -6.93 -4.01 -28.92
CA TRP A 125 -6.18 -3.56 -27.78
C TRP A 125 -5.81 -2.07 -27.92
N GLY A 126 -6.17 -1.26 -26.94
CA GLY A 126 -5.63 0.09 -26.80
C GLY A 126 -4.20 0.04 -26.28
N VAL A 127 -3.29 0.84 -26.84
CA VAL A 127 -1.88 0.86 -26.44
C VAL A 127 -1.51 2.22 -25.90
N VAL A 128 -0.99 2.24 -24.66
CA VAL A 128 -0.48 3.43 -23.97
C VAL A 128 0.99 3.23 -23.63
N PRO A 129 1.88 4.21 -23.88
CA PRO A 129 3.22 4.18 -23.33
C PRO A 129 3.16 4.19 -21.79
N ARG A 130 3.83 3.23 -21.12
CA ARG A 130 3.73 3.05 -19.65
C ARG A 130 4.24 4.27 -18.88
N ASP A 131 5.25 4.97 -19.40
CA ASP A 131 5.79 6.20 -18.80
C ASP A 131 4.81 7.38 -18.88
N LYS A 132 3.82 7.33 -19.77
CA LYS A 132 2.76 8.34 -19.93
C LYS A 132 1.51 8.05 -19.11
N ALA A 133 1.35 6.83 -18.60
CA ALA A 133 0.22 6.48 -17.74
C ALA A 133 0.25 7.30 -16.45
N GLN A 134 -0.90 7.86 -16.05
CA GLN A 134 -1.03 8.70 -14.86
C GLN A 134 -2.16 8.19 -13.96
N ALA A 135 -2.03 8.42 -12.66
CA ALA A 135 -3.06 8.09 -11.67
C ALA A 135 -4.18 9.14 -11.69
N HIS A 136 -5.42 8.70 -11.82
CA HIS A 136 -6.62 9.53 -11.85
C HIS A 136 -7.40 9.47 -10.52
N TYR A 137 -6.99 8.61 -9.59
CA TYR A 137 -7.62 8.45 -8.28
C TYR A 137 -6.55 8.31 -7.20
N LEU A 138 -6.90 8.75 -6.01
CA LEU A 138 -6.04 8.62 -4.84
C LEU A 138 -5.83 7.14 -4.48
N LEU A 139 -4.60 6.75 -4.18
CA LEU A 139 -4.15 5.39 -3.85
C LEU A 139 -4.37 4.34 -4.95
N ARG A 140 -4.77 4.74 -6.15
CA ARG A 140 -4.83 3.83 -7.28
C ARG A 140 -3.63 4.03 -8.21
N ALA A 141 -3.00 2.94 -8.60
CA ALA A 141 -1.86 2.99 -9.52
C ALA A 141 -2.30 3.35 -10.94
N PRO A 142 -1.48 4.06 -11.73
CA PRO A 142 -1.73 4.31 -13.15
C PRO A 142 -1.98 2.99 -13.88
N LEU A 143 -3.17 2.80 -14.46
CA LEU A 143 -3.55 1.58 -15.15
C LEU A 143 -3.24 0.30 -14.34
N ASN A 144 -3.43 0.36 -13.02
CA ASN A 144 -3.22 -0.73 -12.06
C ASN A 144 -1.78 -1.28 -12.03
N ASP A 145 -0.79 -0.50 -12.45
CA ASP A 145 0.62 -0.86 -12.51
C ASP A 145 1.16 -1.30 -11.13
N PRO A 146 1.50 -2.60 -10.92
CA PRO A 146 1.91 -3.08 -9.61
C PRO A 146 3.25 -2.50 -9.14
N GLU A 147 4.14 -2.13 -10.07
CA GLU A 147 5.42 -1.50 -9.73
C GLU A 147 5.21 -0.12 -9.06
N HIS A 148 4.15 0.61 -9.44
CA HIS A 148 3.81 1.86 -8.77
C HIS A 148 3.48 1.65 -7.29
N VAL A 149 2.74 0.60 -6.95
CA VAL A 149 2.45 0.23 -5.55
C VAL A 149 3.75 -0.09 -4.80
N LEU A 150 4.65 -0.88 -5.42
CA LEU A 150 5.95 -1.21 -4.82
C LEU A 150 6.83 0.03 -4.60
N GLN A 151 6.80 1.01 -5.51
CA GLN A 151 7.50 2.28 -5.34
C GLN A 151 6.99 3.05 -4.12
N GLN A 152 5.67 3.09 -3.91
CA GLN A 152 5.07 3.74 -2.76
C GLN A 152 5.41 3.03 -1.46
N ILE A 153 5.35 1.69 -1.42
CA ILE A 153 5.72 0.89 -0.24
C ILE A 153 7.20 1.05 0.11
N ALA A 154 8.11 1.04 -0.87
CA ALA A 154 9.54 1.27 -0.63
C ALA A 154 9.84 2.68 -0.09
N ALA A 155 8.97 3.66 -0.38
CA ALA A 155 9.09 5.04 0.07
C ALA A 155 8.50 5.31 1.46
N MET A 156 7.92 4.32 2.14
CA MET A 156 7.36 4.45 3.50
C MET A 156 8.32 5.17 4.45
N ARG A 157 7.77 6.07 5.26
CA ARG A 157 8.46 6.83 6.31
C ARG A 157 7.94 6.46 7.69
N LYS A 158 8.72 6.77 8.73
CA LYS A 158 8.40 6.48 10.14
C LYS A 158 8.01 5.02 10.34
N VAL A 159 8.75 4.11 9.68
CA VAL A 159 8.44 2.68 9.69
C VAL A 159 8.73 2.09 11.05
N SER A 160 7.79 1.32 11.58
CA SER A 160 7.92 0.59 12.83
C SER A 160 7.43 -0.86 12.66
N ARG A 161 8.08 -1.77 13.39
CA ARG A 161 7.67 -3.17 13.48
C ARG A 161 6.43 -3.26 14.38
N GLN A 162 5.35 -3.88 13.88
CA GLN A 162 4.08 -4.02 14.62
C GLN A 162 3.96 -5.36 15.35
N GLY A 163 4.64 -6.39 14.86
CA GLY A 163 4.58 -7.74 15.42
C GLY A 163 4.54 -8.80 14.35
N GLU A 164 4.28 -10.03 14.77
CA GLU A 164 4.14 -11.18 13.89
C GLU A 164 2.66 -11.44 13.63
N GLU A 165 2.32 -11.71 12.38
CA GLU A 165 0.97 -12.04 11.93
C GLU A 165 1.03 -13.23 10.95
N ASN A 166 -0.08 -13.95 10.83
CA ASN A 166 -0.25 -14.97 9.80
C ASN A 166 -1.08 -14.39 8.66
N VAL A 167 -0.50 -14.35 7.46
CA VAL A 167 -1.17 -13.90 6.24
C VAL A 167 -1.36 -15.10 5.33
N LYS A 168 -2.59 -15.55 5.14
CA LYS A 168 -2.94 -16.70 4.28
C LYS A 168 -2.08 -17.96 4.53
N GLY A 169 -1.78 -18.25 5.80
CA GLY A 169 -0.97 -19.40 6.21
C GLY A 169 0.54 -19.14 6.28
N VAL A 170 1.01 -17.97 5.86
CA VAL A 170 2.43 -17.59 5.91
C VAL A 170 2.69 -16.75 7.16
N ARG A 171 3.68 -17.14 7.98
CA ARG A 171 4.13 -16.36 9.12
C ARG A 171 4.93 -15.15 8.62
N THR A 172 4.52 -13.96 9.00
CA THR A 172 5.10 -12.69 8.56
C THR A 172 5.36 -11.75 9.73
N VAL A 173 6.21 -10.77 9.51
CA VAL A 173 6.35 -9.59 10.35
C VAL A 173 5.65 -8.43 9.65
N ARG A 174 4.73 -7.77 10.36
CA ARG A 174 4.08 -6.57 9.86
C ARG A 174 4.89 -5.33 10.21
N TYR A 175 5.08 -4.49 9.24
CA TYR A 175 5.66 -3.16 9.34
C TYR A 175 4.63 -2.12 8.96
N ARG A 176 4.53 -1.05 9.74
CA ARG A 176 3.63 0.08 9.49
C ARG A 176 4.41 1.37 9.35
N GLY A 177 4.02 2.21 8.43
CA GLY A 177 4.56 3.55 8.21
C GLY A 177 3.52 4.48 7.61
N ILE A 178 3.99 5.65 7.16
CA ILE A 178 3.19 6.67 6.48
C ILE A 178 3.79 6.96 5.11
N LEU A 179 2.95 7.39 4.18
CA LEU A 179 3.37 7.94 2.90
C LEU A 179 3.32 9.47 2.98
N ASP A 180 4.40 10.13 2.56
CA ASP A 180 4.42 11.57 2.45
C ASP A 180 3.68 12.05 1.18
N HIS A 181 3.37 13.31 1.11
CA HIS A 181 2.65 13.92 0.02
C HIS A 181 3.28 13.61 -1.36
N ARG A 182 4.62 13.68 -1.47
CA ARG A 182 5.34 13.37 -2.71
C ARG A 182 5.10 11.93 -3.18
N THR A 183 5.07 10.98 -2.24
CA THR A 183 4.84 9.57 -2.53
C THR A 183 3.39 9.31 -2.92
N VAL A 184 2.44 9.95 -2.23
CA VAL A 184 1.00 9.84 -2.53
C VAL A 184 0.67 10.41 -3.90
N THR A 185 1.29 11.53 -4.29
CA THR A 185 1.04 12.21 -5.57
C THR A 185 1.92 11.73 -6.72
N LEU A 186 2.63 10.62 -6.55
CA LEU A 186 3.48 10.05 -7.59
C LEU A 186 2.65 9.72 -8.84
N ARG A 187 3.10 10.24 -10.01
CA ARG A 187 2.45 10.04 -11.32
C ARG A 187 0.96 10.43 -11.38
N MET A 188 0.45 11.27 -10.49
CA MET A 188 -0.91 11.80 -10.59
C MET A 188 -1.09 12.75 -11.76
N THR A 189 -2.31 12.77 -12.32
CA THR A 189 -2.72 13.81 -13.26
C THR A 189 -2.68 15.19 -12.59
N PRO A 190 -2.49 16.27 -13.37
CA PRO A 190 -2.39 17.64 -12.81
C PRO A 190 -3.63 18.07 -12.00
N ASP A 191 -4.82 17.70 -12.43
CA ASP A 191 -6.08 18.03 -11.76
C ASP A 191 -6.25 17.30 -10.43
N VAL A 192 -5.94 16.00 -10.37
CA VAL A 192 -5.98 15.22 -9.13
C VAL A 192 -4.91 15.68 -8.16
N ARG A 193 -3.70 15.99 -8.66
CA ARG A 193 -2.63 16.57 -7.85
C ARG A 193 -3.07 17.89 -7.24
N THR A 194 -3.64 18.80 -8.01
CA THR A 194 -4.12 20.11 -7.52
C THR A 194 -5.15 19.96 -6.40
N LYS A 195 -6.12 19.04 -6.56
CA LYS A 195 -7.10 18.72 -5.49
C LYS A 195 -6.43 18.16 -4.24
N THR A 196 -5.42 17.31 -4.42
CA THR A 196 -4.66 16.72 -3.32
C THR A 196 -3.80 17.77 -2.60
N ASP A 197 -3.21 18.73 -3.33
CA ASP A 197 -2.48 19.85 -2.77
C ASP A 197 -3.42 20.77 -1.95
N GLN A 198 -4.60 21.09 -2.45
CA GLN A 198 -5.62 21.86 -1.72
C GLN A 198 -6.08 21.16 -0.43
N ALA A 199 -6.31 19.83 -0.49
CA ALA A 199 -6.65 19.05 0.70
C ALA A 199 -5.52 19.08 1.74
N ARG A 200 -4.25 19.00 1.30
CA ARG A 200 -3.07 19.14 2.15
C ARG A 200 -2.99 20.49 2.83
N GLU A 201 -3.23 21.56 2.10
CA GLU A 201 -3.26 22.94 2.64
C GLU A 201 -4.37 23.10 3.67
N ALA A 202 -5.57 22.61 3.38
CA ALA A 202 -6.71 22.68 4.29
C ALA A 202 -6.48 21.90 5.60
N LEU A 203 -5.69 20.81 5.57
CA LEU A 203 -5.30 20.04 6.74
C LEU A 203 -4.11 20.64 7.50
N GLY A 204 -3.39 21.59 6.91
CA GLY A 204 -2.13 22.10 7.46
C GLY A 204 -1.00 21.09 7.51
N GLY A 205 -1.06 20.00 6.72
CA GLY A 205 -0.08 18.92 6.70
C GLY A 205 -0.41 17.84 5.66
N ASP A 206 0.46 16.83 5.54
CA ASP A 206 0.25 15.74 4.61
C ASP A 206 -1.03 14.94 4.91
N LEU A 207 -1.68 14.41 3.87
CA LEU A 207 -2.82 13.51 4.04
C LEU A 207 -2.40 12.30 4.89
N PRO A 208 -3.27 11.84 5.81
CA PRO A 208 -2.95 10.73 6.72
C PRO A 208 -3.02 9.37 6.01
N VAL A 209 -2.11 9.15 5.05
CA VAL A 209 -2.00 7.88 4.34
C VAL A 209 -1.07 6.95 5.11
N PHE A 210 -1.64 5.86 5.60
CA PHE A 210 -0.90 4.77 6.23
C PHE A 210 -0.55 3.69 5.22
N ALA A 211 0.60 3.07 5.43
CA ALA A 211 1.02 1.91 4.64
C ALA A 211 1.51 0.80 5.56
N ASP A 212 1.13 -0.43 5.24
CA ASP A 212 1.56 -1.64 5.92
C ASP A 212 2.25 -2.58 4.92
N ALA A 213 3.31 -3.25 5.36
CA ALA A 213 4.02 -4.28 4.59
C ALA A 213 4.18 -5.52 5.47
N TRP A 214 3.84 -6.69 4.94
CA TRP A 214 4.04 -7.99 5.60
C TRP A 214 5.18 -8.72 4.91
N VAL A 215 6.21 -9.01 5.68
CA VAL A 215 7.45 -9.64 5.19
C VAL A 215 7.61 -11.00 5.88
N ASP A 216 7.85 -12.06 5.09
CA ASP A 216 8.04 -13.40 5.62
C ASP A 216 9.44 -13.61 6.22
N GLY A 217 9.67 -14.79 6.82
CA GLY A 217 10.94 -15.13 7.43
C GLY A 217 12.13 -15.26 6.45
N ARG A 218 11.86 -15.22 5.14
CA ARG A 218 12.87 -15.22 4.07
C ARG A 218 13.15 -13.82 3.54
N GLY A 219 12.50 -12.79 4.11
CA GLY A 219 12.62 -11.40 3.67
C GLY A 219 11.78 -11.06 2.43
N ARG A 220 10.80 -11.88 2.04
CA ARG A 220 9.94 -11.64 0.88
C ARG A 220 8.70 -10.86 1.27
N LEU A 221 8.29 -9.90 0.46
CA LEU A 221 7.02 -9.19 0.61
C LEU A 221 5.86 -10.15 0.28
N VAL A 222 4.97 -10.39 1.23
CA VAL A 222 3.80 -11.27 1.07
C VAL A 222 2.53 -10.46 0.83
N GLN A 223 2.44 -9.29 1.47
CA GLN A 223 1.30 -8.40 1.33
C GLN A 223 1.72 -6.95 1.56
N ALA A 224 1.09 -6.05 0.85
CA ALA A 224 1.15 -4.60 1.09
C ALA A 224 -0.26 -4.04 1.20
N ARG A 225 -0.44 -3.00 2.03
CA ARG A 225 -1.70 -2.28 2.14
C ARG A 225 -1.44 -0.79 2.29
N MET A 226 -2.22 0.01 1.59
CA MET A 226 -2.29 1.46 1.79
C MET A 226 -3.71 1.84 2.17
N SER A 227 -3.86 2.80 3.06
CA SER A 227 -5.19 3.27 3.48
C SER A 227 -5.19 4.75 3.84
N LEU A 228 -6.27 5.40 3.47
CA LEU A 228 -6.63 6.75 3.90
C LEU A 228 -8.03 6.71 4.49
N ASN A 229 -8.21 7.37 5.63
CA ASN A 229 -9.52 7.59 6.22
C ASN A 229 -9.65 9.08 6.54
N MET A 230 -10.56 9.76 5.86
CA MET A 230 -10.73 11.20 5.98
C MET A 230 -12.16 11.62 5.63
N SER A 231 -12.75 12.49 6.44
CA SER A 231 -14.06 13.11 6.16
C SER A 231 -15.20 12.12 5.90
N GLY A 232 -15.19 10.96 6.60
CA GLY A 232 -16.22 9.94 6.43
C GLY A 232 -16.02 9.02 5.22
N ALA A 233 -14.96 9.23 4.43
CA ALA A 233 -14.58 8.33 3.36
C ALA A 233 -13.32 7.54 3.74
N ARG A 234 -13.28 6.27 3.33
CA ARG A 234 -12.11 5.40 3.47
C ARG A 234 -11.72 4.85 2.10
N VAL A 235 -10.44 4.96 1.77
CA VAL A 235 -9.87 4.27 0.62
C VAL A 235 -8.86 3.26 1.12
N THR A 236 -8.97 2.02 0.66
CA THR A 236 -8.02 0.95 0.99
C THR A 236 -7.58 0.25 -0.28
N LEU A 237 -6.27 0.09 -0.44
CA LEU A 237 -5.66 -0.78 -1.43
C LEU A 237 -4.93 -1.89 -0.69
N THR A 238 -5.23 -3.14 -1.00
CA THR A 238 -4.52 -4.31 -0.48
C THR A 238 -3.98 -5.13 -1.66
N MET A 239 -2.68 -5.38 -1.70
CA MET A 239 -2.01 -6.24 -2.68
C MET A 239 -1.41 -7.43 -1.96
N ALA A 240 -1.91 -8.63 -2.23
CA ALA A 240 -1.37 -9.89 -1.75
C ALA A 240 -0.54 -10.55 -2.86
N LEU A 241 0.58 -11.14 -2.49
CA LEU A 241 1.56 -11.76 -3.40
C LEU A 241 1.66 -13.26 -3.10
N SER A 242 1.74 -14.07 -4.15
CA SER A 242 1.95 -15.51 -4.09
C SER A 242 2.86 -15.97 -5.23
N ASP A 243 3.24 -17.24 -5.20
CA ASP A 243 4.03 -17.89 -6.25
C ASP A 243 5.27 -17.09 -6.67
N ILE A 244 5.95 -16.51 -5.65
CA ILE A 244 7.13 -15.67 -5.85
C ILE A 244 8.27 -16.54 -6.39
N GLY A 245 8.81 -16.15 -7.56
CA GLY A 245 9.84 -16.88 -8.29
C GLY A 245 9.31 -17.86 -9.33
N GLU A 246 8.01 -18.03 -9.43
CA GLU A 246 7.43 -18.88 -10.47
C GLU A 246 7.31 -18.14 -11.81
N PRO A 247 7.64 -18.77 -12.94
CA PRO A 247 7.63 -18.10 -14.24
C PRO A 247 6.26 -17.55 -14.62
N VAL A 248 6.20 -16.28 -14.99
CA VAL A 248 4.99 -15.61 -15.50
C VAL A 248 5.01 -15.64 -17.03
N ARG A 249 3.97 -16.21 -17.64
CA ARG A 249 3.80 -16.22 -19.09
C ARG A 249 3.02 -14.99 -19.53
N VAL A 250 3.60 -14.24 -20.46
CA VAL A 250 2.97 -13.03 -21.01
C VAL A 250 2.85 -13.19 -22.51
N THR A 251 1.63 -13.07 -23.05
CA THR A 251 1.36 -13.03 -24.47
C THR A 251 1.09 -11.59 -24.90
N VAL A 252 2.01 -11.02 -25.66
CA VAL A 252 1.87 -9.64 -26.16
C VAL A 252 0.84 -9.63 -27.32
N PRO A 253 -0.14 -8.71 -27.32
CA PRO A 253 -1.09 -8.55 -28.39
C PRO A 253 -0.38 -8.24 -29.75
N ARG A 254 -0.96 -8.73 -30.85
CA ARG A 254 -0.39 -8.49 -32.17
C ARG A 254 -0.50 -7.02 -32.55
N ALA A 255 0.48 -6.52 -33.27
CA ALA A 255 0.48 -5.13 -33.74
C ALA A 255 -0.76 -4.78 -34.60
N ALA A 256 -1.27 -5.76 -35.36
CA ALA A 256 -2.48 -5.58 -36.20
C ALA A 256 -3.77 -5.37 -35.37
N ASP A 257 -3.79 -5.88 -34.13
CA ASP A 257 -4.94 -5.78 -33.22
C ASP A 257 -4.75 -4.63 -32.22
N SER A 258 -3.70 -3.83 -32.36
CA SER A 258 -3.26 -2.83 -31.37
C SER A 258 -3.40 -1.42 -31.92
N ILE A 259 -4.17 -0.58 -31.22
CA ILE A 259 -4.48 0.80 -31.61
C ILE A 259 -3.87 1.76 -30.58
N PRO A 260 -2.99 2.70 -31.00
CA PRO A 260 -2.50 3.73 -30.10
C PRO A 260 -3.66 4.56 -29.53
N VAL A 261 -3.74 4.69 -28.21
CA VAL A 261 -4.73 5.53 -27.54
C VAL A 261 -4.03 6.59 -26.71
N THR A 262 -4.54 7.81 -26.73
CA THR A 262 -3.98 8.94 -25.97
C THR A 262 -4.58 9.05 -24.58
N LYS A 263 -5.76 8.50 -24.40
CA LYS A 263 -6.50 8.43 -23.13
C LYS A 263 -7.26 7.11 -23.06
N VAL A 264 -7.34 6.58 -21.87
CA VAL A 264 -8.25 5.48 -21.55
C VAL A 264 -9.34 6.10 -20.69
N GLY A 265 -10.61 5.99 -21.13
CA GLY A 265 -11.72 6.70 -20.49
C GLY A 265 -12.13 6.10 -19.14
N GLY A 266 -12.70 6.93 -18.28
CA GLY A 266 -13.44 6.54 -17.09
C GLY A 266 -12.65 5.73 -16.07
N ILE A 267 -13.30 4.71 -15.53
CA ILE A 267 -12.80 3.85 -14.42
C ILE A 267 -11.57 3.02 -14.79
N LEU A 268 -11.26 2.88 -16.09
CA LEU A 268 -10.07 2.18 -16.57
C LEU A 268 -8.77 2.92 -16.29
N ASN A 269 -8.87 4.22 -16.10
CA ASN A 269 -7.73 5.09 -15.83
C ASN A 269 -7.23 4.89 -14.41
N GLY A 270 -6.73 4.09 -13.82
CA GLY A 270 -6.12 4.00 -12.49
C GLY A 270 -6.11 5.27 -11.60
#